data_a8132ec30b91d74e9321ccc90ac9b3e5
#
_entry.id   a8132ec30b91d74e9321ccc90ac9b3e5
#
_cell.length_a   1.000
_cell.length_b   1.000
_cell.length_c   1.000
_cell.angle_alpha   90.00
_cell.angle_beta   90.00
_cell.angle_gamma   90.00
#
_symmetry.space_group_name_H-M   'P 1'
#
loop_
_entity.id
_entity.type
_entity.pdbx_description
1 polymer ?
#
loop_
_entity_poly.entity_id
_entity_poly.type
_entity_poly.pdbx_seq_one_letter_code
_entity_poly.pdbx_strand_id
1 'polypeptide(L)'
;FFLFGGFSSHAEELTPVFTLSTGGDGTYMKDGDYNTSYTFQAGDTISVTSKENTPISGLYIIWDSLVPEWTLHTDAEDILCGQHGFLHENISLNSPAADTVINILHDNVRISDIRVFGEGTLTEDVQIWNPPCERADILLVPAHADDEILFFGGIIPTYGVEQEAQIQVAYMSEFWSSAKIREHEKLDGLWEAGLRNYPVCGNFKDVYSDTLEKAQEQYNFDDMTAYITEQIRRF
;
A
#
# COMPACT_ATOMS: atom_id res chain seq x y z
N PHE A 1 9.33 -12.18 41.99
CA PHE A 1 9.44 -12.13 40.52
C PHE A 1 8.69 -10.89 40.07
N PHE A 2 9.41 -9.81 39.83
CA PHE A 2 8.85 -8.62 39.18
C PHE A 2 8.95 -8.86 37.67
N LEU A 3 7.82 -9.10 37.00
CA LEU A 3 7.70 -8.97 35.57
C LEU A 3 7.77 -7.47 35.25
N PHE A 4 8.92 -7.01 34.76
CA PHE A 4 8.98 -5.76 34.03
C PHE A 4 8.25 -5.98 32.68
N GLY A 5 6.97 -5.66 32.62
CA GLY A 5 6.30 -5.43 31.37
C GLY A 5 6.93 -4.19 30.75
N GLY A 6 7.78 -4.37 29.75
CA GLY A 6 8.29 -3.27 28.97
C GLY A 6 7.09 -2.57 28.32
N PHE A 7 6.84 -1.33 28.71
CA PHE A 7 5.95 -0.44 27.93
C PHE A 7 6.66 -0.20 26.60
N SER A 8 6.19 -0.84 25.53
CA SER A 8 6.58 -0.44 24.18
C SER A 8 6.05 0.97 23.97
N SER A 9 6.93 1.97 23.89
CA SER A 9 6.54 3.31 23.49
C SER A 9 6.11 3.29 22.03
N HIS A 10 5.11 4.10 21.67
CA HIS A 10 4.83 4.32 20.25
C HIS A 10 6.08 4.89 19.57
N ALA A 11 6.31 4.48 18.32
CA ALA A 11 7.35 5.06 17.49
C ALA A 11 7.06 6.55 17.30
N GLU A 12 8.06 7.38 17.50
CA GLU A 12 7.97 8.80 17.21
C GLU A 12 7.96 8.98 15.70
N GLU A 13 6.97 9.68 15.17
CA GLU A 13 7.00 10.12 13.78
C GLU A 13 7.93 11.33 13.67
N LEU A 14 8.98 11.17 12.86
CA LEU A 14 10.04 12.15 12.69
C LEU A 14 9.74 13.08 11.53
N THR A 15 10.22 14.32 11.59
CA THR A 15 10.09 15.27 10.47
C THR A 15 11.11 14.94 9.39
N PRO A 16 10.71 14.45 8.19
CA PRO A 16 11.67 14.10 7.15
C PRO A 16 12.32 15.33 6.52
N VAL A 17 13.61 15.21 6.22
CA VAL A 17 14.37 16.16 5.41
C VAL A 17 14.88 15.40 4.19
N PHE A 18 14.48 15.86 3.00
CA PHE A 18 14.82 15.23 1.73
C PHE A 18 15.94 15.97 1.02
N THR A 19 16.85 15.21 0.42
CA THR A 19 17.81 15.70 -0.58
C THR A 19 17.61 14.86 -1.85
N LEU A 20 17.13 15.52 -2.91
CA LEU A 20 16.77 14.87 -4.16
C LEU A 20 17.91 15.02 -5.18
N SER A 21 18.29 13.97 -5.89
CA SER A 21 19.25 14.04 -7.02
C SER A 21 18.76 14.96 -8.15
N THR A 22 17.42 15.05 -8.30
CA THR A 22 16.77 15.91 -9.30
C THR A 22 16.72 17.38 -8.91
N GLY A 23 17.08 17.72 -7.66
CA GLY A 23 16.83 19.04 -7.07
C GLY A 23 15.37 19.16 -6.60
N GLY A 24 15.06 20.24 -5.90
CA GLY A 24 13.77 20.44 -5.25
C GLY A 24 13.83 20.17 -3.76
N ASP A 25 12.74 20.45 -3.06
CA ASP A 25 12.67 20.43 -1.59
C ASP A 25 11.85 19.25 -1.02
N GLY A 26 11.27 18.42 -1.88
CA GLY A 26 10.46 17.27 -1.47
C GLY A 26 9.16 17.63 -0.75
N THR A 27 8.66 18.86 -0.89
CA THR A 27 7.46 19.34 -0.17
C THR A 27 6.25 18.45 -0.39
N TYR A 28 6.02 18.01 -1.64
CA TYR A 28 4.89 17.15 -2.00
C TYR A 28 5.02 15.68 -1.53
N MET A 29 6.12 15.31 -0.91
CA MET A 29 6.29 13.98 -0.32
C MET A 29 6.14 13.97 1.22
N LYS A 30 5.55 15.03 1.78
CA LYS A 30 5.30 15.17 3.23
C LYS A 30 4.14 16.11 3.53
N ASP A 31 3.20 16.25 2.61
CA ASP A 31 2.03 17.13 2.78
C ASP A 31 0.75 16.35 3.14
N GLY A 32 0.80 15.02 3.09
CA GLY A 32 -0.32 14.14 3.40
C GLY A 32 -1.45 14.21 2.37
N ASP A 33 -1.18 14.71 1.16
CA ASP A 33 -2.17 14.83 0.09
C ASP A 33 -1.90 13.79 -1.01
N TYR A 34 -2.75 12.78 -1.14
CA TYR A 34 -2.66 11.76 -2.18
C TYR A 34 -2.75 12.32 -3.63
N ASN A 35 -3.16 13.57 -3.82
CA ASN A 35 -3.24 14.20 -5.14
C ASN A 35 -1.92 14.82 -5.60
N THR A 36 -0.97 15.01 -4.68
CA THR A 36 0.36 15.54 -4.97
C THR A 36 1.38 14.42 -5.04
N SER A 37 2.41 14.56 -5.87
CA SER A 37 3.50 13.60 -5.96
C SER A 37 4.73 14.18 -6.66
N TYR A 38 5.89 13.56 -6.40
CA TYR A 38 7.10 13.74 -7.20
C TYR A 38 7.28 12.59 -8.17
N THR A 39 7.75 12.90 -9.39
CA THR A 39 8.09 11.89 -10.41
C THR A 39 9.59 11.72 -10.51
N PHE A 40 10.05 10.49 -10.45
CA PHE A 40 11.45 10.09 -10.52
C PHE A 40 11.72 9.20 -11.74
N GLN A 41 12.98 9.18 -12.18
CA GLN A 41 13.47 8.34 -13.26
C GLN A 41 14.49 7.33 -12.72
N ALA A 42 14.78 6.31 -13.50
CA ALA A 42 15.81 5.33 -13.15
C ALA A 42 17.16 6.03 -12.90
N GLY A 43 17.78 5.72 -11.76
CA GLY A 43 19.02 6.33 -11.31
C GLY A 43 18.85 7.56 -10.42
N ASP A 44 17.63 8.07 -10.24
CA ASP A 44 17.36 9.10 -9.24
C ASP A 44 17.49 8.55 -7.82
N THR A 45 17.89 9.43 -6.91
CA THR A 45 18.03 9.09 -5.49
C THR A 45 17.34 10.12 -4.60
N ILE A 46 16.84 9.63 -3.44
CA ILE A 46 16.25 10.44 -2.39
C ILE A 46 16.99 10.10 -1.09
N SER A 47 17.83 11.01 -0.61
CA SER A 47 18.40 10.88 0.74
C SER A 47 17.38 11.42 1.74
N VAL A 48 17.14 10.65 2.79
CA VAL A 48 16.18 10.94 3.85
C VAL A 48 16.89 10.98 5.19
N THR A 49 16.78 12.11 5.88
CA THR A 49 17.24 12.29 7.26
C THR A 49 16.10 12.82 8.11
N SER A 50 16.25 12.79 9.44
CA SER A 50 15.30 13.46 10.33
C SER A 50 15.79 14.86 10.71
N LYS A 51 14.86 15.81 10.79
CA LYS A 51 15.15 17.17 11.26
C LYS A 51 15.67 17.18 12.70
N GLU A 52 15.19 16.25 13.49
CA GLU A 52 15.54 16.07 14.90
C GLU A 52 16.92 15.43 15.10
N ASN A 53 17.58 14.96 14.03
CA ASN A 53 18.76 14.09 14.04
C ASN A 53 18.55 12.79 14.85
N THR A 54 17.30 12.36 15.01
CA THR A 54 16.96 11.08 15.61
C THR A 54 17.18 9.98 14.54
N PRO A 55 17.82 8.84 14.90
CA PRO A 55 17.98 7.75 13.97
C PRO A 55 16.65 7.20 13.46
N ILE A 56 16.60 6.91 12.17
CA ILE A 56 15.44 6.35 11.46
C ILE A 56 15.42 4.85 11.69
N SER A 57 14.28 4.32 12.13
CA SER A 57 14.02 2.89 12.31
C SER A 57 13.07 2.30 11.29
N GLY A 58 12.34 3.15 10.55
CA GLY A 58 11.45 2.73 9.50
C GLY A 58 10.96 3.87 8.62
N LEU A 59 10.52 3.50 7.43
CA LEU A 59 9.87 4.39 6.47
C LEU A 59 8.50 3.83 6.09
N TYR A 60 7.55 4.71 5.85
CA TYR A 60 6.28 4.38 5.27
C TYR A 60 6.09 5.23 4.02
N ILE A 61 6.06 4.56 2.86
CA ILE A 61 6.01 5.21 1.56
C ILE A 61 4.62 5.01 0.96
N ILE A 62 4.02 6.11 0.51
CA ILE A 62 2.76 6.14 -0.22
C ILE A 62 3.09 6.46 -1.68
N TRP A 63 2.89 5.49 -2.54
CA TRP A 63 3.20 5.58 -3.96
C TRP A 63 2.01 6.09 -4.77
N ASP A 64 2.25 6.91 -5.77
CA ASP A 64 1.23 7.39 -6.72
C ASP A 64 1.37 6.75 -8.11
N SER A 65 2.01 5.59 -8.19
CA SER A 65 2.16 4.78 -9.40
C SER A 65 2.28 3.31 -9.04
N LEU A 66 2.16 2.43 -10.01
CA LEU A 66 2.55 1.03 -9.81
C LEU A 66 3.98 0.98 -9.27
N VAL A 67 4.17 0.20 -8.23
CA VAL A 67 5.43 0.14 -7.48
C VAL A 67 6.31 -0.94 -8.09
N PRO A 68 7.38 -0.58 -8.80
CA PRO A 68 8.38 -1.54 -9.24
C PRO A 68 9.35 -1.83 -8.10
N GLU A 69 10.30 -2.74 -8.32
CA GLU A 69 11.42 -2.92 -7.40
C GLU A 69 12.26 -1.64 -7.29
N TRP A 70 12.73 -1.35 -6.08
CA TRP A 70 13.62 -0.26 -5.73
C TRP A 70 14.54 -0.70 -4.59
N THR A 71 15.56 0.08 -4.23
CA THR A 71 16.45 -0.28 -3.12
C THR A 71 16.53 0.83 -2.09
N LEU A 72 16.57 0.43 -0.82
CA LEU A 72 16.88 1.29 0.31
C LEU A 72 18.30 0.98 0.79
N HIS A 73 19.15 1.97 0.82
CA HIS A 73 20.52 1.88 1.29
C HIS A 73 20.67 2.59 2.64
N THR A 74 21.40 1.97 3.56
CA THR A 74 21.87 2.54 4.82
C THR A 74 23.33 2.18 5.03
N ASP A 75 24.00 2.75 6.01
CA ASP A 75 25.37 2.37 6.37
C ASP A 75 25.50 0.89 6.78
N ALA A 76 24.40 0.26 7.22
CA ALA A 76 24.40 -1.11 7.75
C ALA A 76 23.93 -2.15 6.73
N GLU A 77 23.02 -1.79 5.80
CA GLU A 77 22.34 -2.75 4.92
C GLU A 77 21.82 -2.12 3.62
N ASP A 78 21.66 -2.98 2.61
CA ASP A 78 20.91 -2.70 1.39
C ASP A 78 19.66 -3.58 1.38
N ILE A 79 18.50 -2.97 1.25
CA ILE A 79 17.20 -3.65 1.27
C ILE A 79 16.56 -3.54 -0.13
N LEU A 80 16.21 -4.68 -0.73
CA LEU A 80 15.39 -4.70 -1.93
C LEU A 80 13.92 -4.57 -1.53
N CYS A 81 13.24 -3.57 -2.04
CA CYS A 81 11.87 -3.19 -1.74
C CYS A 81 10.99 -3.23 -2.99
N GLY A 82 9.68 -2.99 -2.86
CA GLY A 82 8.75 -2.93 -4.00
C GLY A 82 8.33 -4.28 -4.55
N GLN A 83 8.82 -5.40 -4.02
CA GLN A 83 8.61 -6.76 -4.57
C GLN A 83 7.12 -7.18 -4.61
N HIS A 84 6.29 -6.60 -3.75
CA HIS A 84 4.86 -6.91 -3.68
C HIS A 84 3.99 -5.88 -4.40
N GLY A 85 4.57 -4.75 -4.82
CA GLY A 85 3.83 -3.69 -5.50
C GLY A 85 2.80 -2.97 -4.60
N PHE A 86 3.02 -2.93 -3.28
CA PHE A 86 2.10 -2.27 -2.36
C PHE A 86 2.17 -0.75 -2.52
N LEU A 87 1.02 -0.12 -2.74
CA LEU A 87 0.92 1.34 -2.80
C LEU A 87 1.22 2.03 -1.47
N HIS A 88 0.94 1.34 -0.38
CA HIS A 88 1.27 1.72 0.98
C HIS A 88 2.32 0.72 1.47
N GLU A 89 3.58 1.11 1.43
CA GLU A 89 4.69 0.21 1.71
C GLU A 89 5.41 0.62 3.01
N ASN A 90 5.41 -0.27 3.98
CA ASN A 90 6.15 -0.09 5.22
C ASN A 90 7.48 -0.84 5.17
N ILE A 91 8.57 -0.15 5.46
CA ILE A 91 9.92 -0.70 5.53
C ILE A 91 10.46 -0.52 6.94
N SER A 92 10.78 -1.62 7.61
CA SER A 92 11.45 -1.60 8.92
C SER A 92 12.94 -1.88 8.73
N LEU A 93 13.79 -1.06 9.34
CA LEU A 93 15.23 -1.26 9.33
C LEU A 93 15.64 -2.25 10.43
N ASN A 94 16.60 -3.13 10.14
CA ASN A 94 17.19 -4.03 11.16
C ASN A 94 18.01 -3.27 12.18
N SER A 95 18.55 -2.12 11.81
CA SER A 95 19.29 -1.22 12.70
C SER A 95 18.93 0.23 12.38
N PRO A 96 18.68 1.07 13.40
CA PRO A 96 18.41 2.49 13.16
C PRO A 96 19.57 3.17 12.42
N ALA A 97 19.24 4.00 11.43
CA ALA A 97 20.19 4.71 10.57
C ALA A 97 20.08 6.23 10.75
N ALA A 98 21.21 6.93 10.66
CA ALA A 98 21.22 8.40 10.70
C ALA A 98 20.62 9.00 9.43
N ASP A 99 20.85 8.34 8.30
CA ASP A 99 20.30 8.66 6.98
C ASP A 99 19.97 7.37 6.21
N THR A 100 19.06 7.49 5.28
CA THR A 100 18.70 6.42 4.35
C THR A 100 18.67 6.98 2.92
N VAL A 101 18.98 6.14 1.93
CA VAL A 101 18.93 6.55 0.53
C VAL A 101 18.01 5.60 -0.25
N ILE A 102 16.94 6.15 -0.79
CA ILE A 102 16.03 5.47 -1.72
C ILE A 102 16.65 5.58 -3.12
N ASN A 103 16.90 4.45 -3.77
CA ASN A 103 17.38 4.41 -5.14
C ASN A 103 16.26 3.95 -6.07
N ILE A 104 15.91 4.78 -7.04
CA ILE A 104 14.88 4.51 -8.03
C ILE A 104 15.48 3.71 -9.18
N LEU A 105 14.94 2.53 -9.47
CA LEU A 105 15.46 1.62 -10.49
C LEU A 105 14.70 1.70 -11.83
N HIS A 106 13.55 2.37 -11.86
CA HIS A 106 12.66 2.43 -13.02
C HIS A 106 12.23 3.86 -13.32
N ASP A 107 11.84 4.10 -14.58
CA ASP A 107 11.34 5.40 -15.04
C ASP A 107 9.89 5.65 -14.63
N ASN A 108 9.55 6.93 -14.47
CA ASN A 108 8.19 7.41 -14.19
C ASN A 108 7.58 6.90 -12.88
N VAL A 109 8.43 6.59 -11.90
CA VAL A 109 8.00 6.23 -10.55
C VAL A 109 7.52 7.49 -9.82
N ARG A 110 6.38 7.42 -9.17
CA ARG A 110 5.81 8.55 -8.44
C ARG A 110 5.60 8.21 -6.97
N ILE A 111 6.07 9.12 -6.11
CA ILE A 111 5.90 9.06 -4.66
C ILE A 111 4.99 10.19 -4.23
N SER A 112 3.90 9.86 -3.54
CA SER A 112 2.97 10.82 -2.95
C SER A 112 3.45 11.29 -1.59
N ASP A 113 3.82 10.36 -0.69
CA ASP A 113 4.25 10.73 0.66
C ASP A 113 5.31 9.78 1.21
N ILE A 114 6.16 10.28 2.10
CA ILE A 114 7.14 9.50 2.87
C ILE A 114 7.08 9.94 4.33
N ARG A 115 6.62 9.05 5.20
CA ARG A 115 6.65 9.21 6.64
C ARG A 115 7.85 8.45 7.21
N VAL A 116 8.45 8.99 8.24
CA VAL A 116 9.70 8.47 8.83
C VAL A 116 9.51 8.25 10.32
N PHE A 117 9.98 7.12 10.83
CA PHE A 117 9.75 6.72 12.22
C PHE A 117 11.05 6.41 12.95
N GLY A 118 11.11 6.82 14.21
CA GLY A 118 12.09 6.36 15.20
C GLY A 118 11.74 4.97 15.74
N GLU A 119 12.46 4.52 16.77
CA GLU A 119 12.19 3.24 17.44
C GLU A 119 10.84 3.25 18.16
N GLY A 120 10.13 2.12 18.10
CA GLY A 120 8.87 1.90 18.82
C GLY A 120 7.84 1.14 18.00
N THR A 121 6.62 1.04 18.55
CA THR A 121 5.46 0.43 17.85
C THR A 121 4.80 1.48 16.97
N LEU A 122 4.63 1.18 15.68
CA LEU A 122 3.95 2.06 14.73
C LEU A 122 2.49 2.28 15.14
N THR A 123 1.95 3.43 14.78
CA THR A 123 0.54 3.78 14.99
C THR A 123 -0.36 2.99 14.05
N GLU A 124 -1.64 2.84 14.41
CA GLU A 124 -2.60 1.98 13.67
C GLU A 124 -2.90 2.47 12.25
N ASP A 125 -2.64 3.73 11.96
CA ASP A 125 -2.81 4.35 10.64
C ASP A 125 -1.69 3.97 9.64
N VAL A 126 -0.58 3.39 10.12
CA VAL A 126 0.47 2.85 9.26
C VAL A 126 0.07 1.47 8.77
N GLN A 127 -0.24 1.36 7.49
CA GLN A 127 -0.71 0.12 6.89
C GLN A 127 0.43 -0.86 6.64
N ILE A 128 0.41 -1.98 7.35
CA ILE A 128 1.39 -3.06 7.19
C ILE A 128 0.71 -4.22 6.48
N TRP A 129 0.77 -4.20 5.17
CA TRP A 129 0.12 -5.20 4.34
C TRP A 129 0.89 -6.51 4.26
N ASN A 130 0.16 -7.62 4.36
CA ASN A 130 0.64 -8.91 3.93
C ASN A 130 0.37 -9.09 2.43
N PRO A 131 1.16 -9.88 1.71
CA PRO A 131 0.79 -10.32 0.37
C PRO A 131 -0.60 -10.96 0.34
N PRO A 132 -1.25 -11.03 -0.84
CA PRO A 132 -2.48 -11.81 -0.98
C PRO A 132 -2.32 -13.19 -0.36
N CYS A 133 -3.32 -13.67 0.38
CA CYS A 133 -3.21 -14.93 1.10
C CYS A 133 -3.02 -16.12 0.13
N GLU A 134 -2.34 -17.18 0.59
CA GLU A 134 -2.18 -18.40 -0.20
C GLU A 134 -3.50 -19.20 -0.29
N ARG A 135 -4.34 -19.07 0.75
CA ARG A 135 -5.63 -19.72 0.85
C ARG A 135 -6.57 -18.85 1.68
N ALA A 136 -7.77 -18.61 1.16
CA ALA A 136 -8.82 -17.88 1.86
C ALA A 136 -9.92 -18.83 2.37
N ASP A 137 -10.48 -18.50 3.53
CA ASP A 137 -11.74 -19.08 4.00
C ASP A 137 -12.93 -18.38 3.33
N ILE A 138 -12.76 -17.09 3.02
CA ILE A 138 -13.74 -16.25 2.33
C ILE A 138 -13.04 -15.47 1.23
N LEU A 139 -13.49 -15.67 -0.01
CA LEU A 139 -13.14 -14.82 -1.15
C LEU A 139 -14.29 -13.83 -1.40
N LEU A 140 -14.02 -12.55 -1.19
CA LEU A 140 -14.96 -11.46 -1.43
C LEU A 140 -14.66 -10.83 -2.79
N VAL A 141 -15.64 -10.80 -3.69
CA VAL A 141 -15.47 -10.32 -5.07
C VAL A 141 -16.39 -9.11 -5.33
N PRO A 142 -16.01 -7.91 -4.87
CA PRO A 142 -16.72 -6.68 -5.17
C PRO A 142 -16.47 -6.23 -6.62
N ALA A 143 -17.43 -5.51 -7.21
CA ALA A 143 -17.25 -4.93 -8.53
C ALA A 143 -16.31 -3.72 -8.48
N HIS A 144 -16.53 -2.81 -7.53
CA HIS A 144 -15.79 -1.55 -7.38
C HIS A 144 -15.25 -1.39 -5.97
N ALA A 145 -14.29 -0.48 -5.80
CA ALA A 145 -13.85 -0.04 -4.48
C ALA A 145 -14.99 0.74 -3.80
N ASP A 146 -15.42 0.28 -2.67
CA ASP A 146 -16.50 0.65 -1.76
C ASP A 146 -17.62 -0.39 -1.64
N ASP A 147 -17.85 -1.24 -2.63
CA ASP A 147 -18.88 -2.29 -2.58
C ASP A 147 -18.66 -3.24 -1.39
N GLU A 148 -17.42 -3.53 -1.02
CA GLU A 148 -17.05 -4.39 0.10
C GLU A 148 -17.49 -3.79 1.45
N ILE A 149 -17.62 -2.48 1.52
CA ILE A 149 -18.13 -1.77 2.70
C ILE A 149 -19.63 -1.52 2.58
N LEU A 150 -20.10 -1.05 1.43
CA LEU A 150 -21.50 -0.66 1.23
C LEU A 150 -22.45 -1.86 1.27
N PHE A 151 -22.06 -2.99 0.66
CA PHE A 151 -22.93 -4.16 0.53
C PHE A 151 -22.50 -5.33 1.40
N PHE A 152 -21.23 -5.38 1.80
CA PHE A 152 -20.65 -6.50 2.53
C PHE A 152 -19.93 -6.07 3.81
N GLY A 153 -20.19 -4.84 4.31
CA GLY A 153 -19.44 -4.18 5.39
C GLY A 153 -19.32 -4.95 6.71
N GLY A 154 -20.17 -5.94 6.94
CA GLY A 154 -20.07 -6.82 8.10
C GLY A 154 -19.12 -8.02 7.93
N ILE A 155 -18.71 -8.35 6.71
CA ILE A 155 -17.94 -9.59 6.44
C ILE A 155 -16.54 -9.50 7.02
N ILE A 156 -15.79 -8.44 6.70
CA ILE A 156 -14.40 -8.30 7.15
C ILE A 156 -14.32 -8.22 8.68
N PRO A 157 -15.03 -7.30 9.38
CA PRO A 157 -14.93 -7.22 10.82
C PRO A 157 -15.47 -8.48 11.55
N THR A 158 -16.59 -9.04 11.09
CA THR A 158 -17.19 -10.19 11.79
C THR A 158 -16.41 -11.48 11.57
N TYR A 159 -16.11 -11.82 10.32
CA TYR A 159 -15.44 -13.08 10.03
C TYR A 159 -13.92 -12.95 10.08
N GLY A 160 -13.36 -11.85 9.55
CA GLY A 160 -11.90 -11.65 9.52
C GLY A 160 -11.33 -11.26 10.88
N VAL A 161 -11.97 -10.32 11.59
CA VAL A 161 -11.43 -9.83 12.86
C VAL A 161 -11.94 -10.64 14.04
N GLU A 162 -13.26 -10.81 14.19
CA GLU A 162 -13.83 -11.49 15.37
C GLU A 162 -13.66 -13.01 15.31
N GLN A 163 -13.71 -13.63 14.12
CA GLN A 163 -13.64 -15.09 13.94
C GLN A 163 -12.29 -15.55 13.34
N GLU A 164 -11.36 -14.62 13.08
CA GLU A 164 -10.01 -14.89 12.57
C GLU A 164 -9.97 -15.67 11.24
N ALA A 165 -11.05 -15.58 10.43
CA ALA A 165 -11.09 -16.19 9.11
C ALA A 165 -10.15 -15.46 8.14
N GLN A 166 -9.46 -16.21 7.27
CA GLN A 166 -8.63 -15.64 6.22
C GLN A 166 -9.51 -15.09 5.10
N ILE A 167 -9.50 -13.77 4.93
CA ILE A 167 -10.29 -13.09 3.90
C ILE A 167 -9.36 -12.57 2.80
N GLN A 168 -9.72 -12.88 1.55
CA GLN A 168 -9.14 -12.26 0.37
C GLN A 168 -10.18 -11.43 -0.35
N VAL A 169 -9.83 -10.19 -0.70
CA VAL A 169 -10.66 -9.32 -1.55
C VAL A 169 -10.09 -9.29 -2.95
N ALA A 170 -10.95 -9.52 -3.96
CA ALA A 170 -10.60 -9.54 -5.37
C ALA A 170 -11.56 -8.66 -6.16
N TYR A 171 -11.15 -7.43 -6.46
CA TYR A 171 -11.97 -6.48 -7.22
C TYR A 171 -12.04 -6.83 -8.70
N MET A 172 -13.18 -6.51 -9.33
CA MET A 172 -13.35 -6.64 -10.77
C MET A 172 -12.77 -5.44 -11.51
N SER A 173 -13.12 -4.23 -11.10
CA SER A 173 -12.76 -2.98 -11.81
C SER A 173 -11.44 -2.40 -11.34
N GLU A 174 -10.74 -1.72 -12.26
CA GLU A 174 -9.55 -0.92 -11.97
C GLU A 174 -9.92 0.54 -11.65
N PHE A 175 -9.03 1.21 -10.91
CA PHE A 175 -9.15 2.63 -10.60
C PHE A 175 -7.94 3.46 -11.03
N TRP A 176 -6.86 2.83 -11.47
CA TRP A 176 -5.61 3.47 -11.86
C TRP A 176 -5.75 4.49 -13.00
N SER A 177 -6.68 4.27 -13.92
CA SER A 177 -6.82 5.10 -15.09
C SER A 177 -7.62 6.39 -14.85
N SER A 178 -8.46 6.43 -13.80
CA SER A 178 -9.43 7.51 -13.63
C SER A 178 -9.40 8.21 -12.28
N ALA A 179 -8.89 7.58 -11.24
CA ALA A 179 -8.92 8.15 -9.89
C ALA A 179 -7.89 7.50 -8.98
N LYS A 180 -6.64 7.96 -9.05
CA LYS A 180 -5.55 7.47 -8.18
C LYS A 180 -5.91 7.52 -6.70
N ILE A 181 -6.56 8.60 -6.26
CA ILE A 181 -7.04 8.74 -4.88
C ILE A 181 -7.95 7.59 -4.46
N ARG A 182 -8.76 7.04 -5.38
CA ARG A 182 -9.66 5.91 -5.08
C ARG A 182 -8.92 4.63 -4.71
N GLU A 183 -7.72 4.44 -5.22
CA GLU A 183 -6.88 3.30 -4.81
C GLU A 183 -6.40 3.44 -3.37
N HIS A 184 -6.02 4.66 -2.95
CA HIS A 184 -5.66 4.94 -1.56
C HIS A 184 -6.87 4.84 -0.63
N GLU A 185 -8.00 5.47 -0.99
CA GLU A 185 -9.25 5.39 -0.22
C GLU A 185 -9.72 3.94 -0.04
N LYS A 186 -9.59 3.10 -1.06
CA LYS A 186 -9.87 1.67 -1.00
C LYS A 186 -8.99 0.96 0.03
N LEU A 187 -7.68 1.20 0.00
CA LEU A 187 -6.74 0.60 0.95
C LEU A 187 -7.00 1.09 2.37
N ASP A 188 -7.26 2.38 2.55
CA ASP A 188 -7.62 2.96 3.85
C ASP A 188 -8.90 2.30 4.41
N GLY A 189 -9.95 2.19 3.60
CA GLY A 189 -11.21 1.56 4.00
C GLY A 189 -11.06 0.09 4.36
N LEU A 190 -10.30 -0.68 3.58
CA LEU A 190 -10.03 -2.09 3.87
C LEU A 190 -9.19 -2.25 5.16
N TRP A 191 -8.20 -1.39 5.36
CA TRP A 191 -7.36 -1.40 6.54
C TRP A 191 -8.17 -1.10 7.81
N GLU A 192 -9.00 -0.07 7.78
CA GLU A 192 -9.91 0.30 8.87
C GLU A 192 -10.94 -0.80 9.16
N ALA A 193 -11.42 -1.51 8.13
CA ALA A 193 -12.30 -2.66 8.30
C ALA A 193 -11.61 -3.87 8.96
N GLY A 194 -10.27 -3.87 9.04
CA GLY A 194 -9.47 -4.93 9.65
C GLY A 194 -8.84 -5.92 8.66
N LEU A 195 -8.94 -5.69 7.35
CA LEU A 195 -8.22 -6.51 6.37
C LEU A 195 -6.72 -6.25 6.47
N ARG A 196 -5.93 -7.33 6.33
CA ARG A 196 -4.46 -7.26 6.37
C ARG A 196 -3.79 -7.91 5.18
N ASN A 197 -4.53 -8.66 4.36
CA ASN A 197 -4.04 -9.22 3.11
C ASN A 197 -4.33 -8.23 1.98
N TYR A 198 -3.29 -7.88 1.20
CA TYR A 198 -3.43 -6.91 0.11
C TYR A 198 -4.46 -7.38 -0.92
N PRO A 199 -5.39 -6.51 -1.37
CA PRO A 199 -6.40 -6.89 -2.34
C PRO A 199 -5.78 -7.15 -3.72
N VAL A 200 -6.44 -8.00 -4.53
CA VAL A 200 -6.12 -8.18 -5.95
C VAL A 200 -7.18 -7.53 -6.82
N CYS A 201 -6.85 -7.21 -8.07
CA CYS A 201 -7.75 -6.54 -8.99
C CYS A 201 -7.70 -7.17 -10.39
N GLY A 202 -8.87 -7.38 -10.99
CA GLY A 202 -9.00 -7.91 -12.34
C GLY A 202 -8.76 -6.88 -13.45
N ASN A 203 -8.69 -5.61 -13.07
CA ASN A 203 -8.44 -4.49 -13.99
C ASN A 203 -9.43 -4.40 -15.17
N PHE A 204 -10.68 -4.83 -14.97
CA PHE A 204 -11.73 -4.62 -15.93
C PHE A 204 -12.18 -3.16 -15.91
N LYS A 205 -12.49 -2.62 -17.09
CA LYS A 205 -12.95 -1.23 -17.21
C LYS A 205 -14.25 -1.04 -16.44
N ASP A 206 -14.36 0.09 -15.76
CA ASP A 206 -15.62 0.53 -15.17
C ASP A 206 -16.42 1.31 -16.23
N VAL A 207 -17.38 0.62 -16.89
CA VAL A 207 -18.21 1.19 -17.95
C VAL A 207 -19.69 0.94 -17.64
N TYR A 208 -20.45 2.03 -17.51
CA TYR A 208 -21.88 1.92 -17.27
C TYR A 208 -22.63 1.19 -18.40
N SER A 209 -23.42 0.20 -18.02
CA SER A 209 -24.28 -0.57 -18.93
C SER A 209 -25.68 -0.69 -18.32
N ASP A 210 -26.68 -0.15 -19.02
CA ASP A 210 -28.09 -0.16 -18.57
C ASP A 210 -28.83 -1.44 -18.97
N THR A 211 -28.25 -2.25 -19.85
CA THR A 211 -28.82 -3.55 -20.29
C THR A 211 -27.74 -4.62 -20.37
N LEU A 212 -28.18 -5.90 -20.32
CA LEU A 212 -27.29 -7.04 -20.47
C LEU A 212 -26.60 -7.06 -21.85
N GLU A 213 -27.33 -6.71 -22.89
CA GLU A 213 -26.82 -6.67 -24.25
C GLU A 213 -25.68 -5.66 -24.39
N LYS A 214 -25.84 -4.45 -23.82
CA LYS A 214 -24.76 -3.45 -23.79
C LYS A 214 -23.57 -3.90 -22.94
N ALA A 215 -23.83 -4.57 -21.85
CA ALA A 215 -22.74 -5.13 -21.05
C ALA A 215 -21.97 -6.19 -21.85
N GLN A 216 -22.63 -7.05 -22.59
CA GLN A 216 -21.99 -8.06 -23.44
C GLN A 216 -21.18 -7.45 -24.60
N GLU A 217 -21.56 -6.27 -25.08
CA GLU A 217 -20.79 -5.53 -26.11
C GLU A 217 -19.53 -4.86 -25.53
N GLN A 218 -19.55 -4.48 -24.25
CA GLN A 218 -18.49 -3.71 -23.60
C GLN A 218 -17.48 -4.57 -22.82
N TYR A 219 -17.96 -5.70 -22.30
CA TYR A 219 -17.14 -6.62 -21.48
C TYR A 219 -16.95 -7.96 -22.17
N ASN A 220 -15.75 -8.48 -22.12
CA ASN A 220 -15.49 -9.86 -22.45
C ASN A 220 -15.87 -10.76 -21.25
N PHE A 221 -17.02 -11.40 -21.31
CA PHE A 221 -17.52 -12.25 -20.22
C PHE A 221 -16.68 -13.53 -20.03
N ASP A 222 -16.00 -13.98 -21.08
CA ASP A 222 -15.08 -15.13 -20.94
C ASP A 222 -13.86 -14.73 -20.11
N ASP A 223 -13.30 -13.54 -20.31
CA ASP A 223 -12.18 -13.03 -19.51
C ASP A 223 -12.60 -12.79 -18.06
N MET A 224 -13.79 -12.22 -17.81
CA MET A 224 -14.33 -12.05 -16.47
C MET A 224 -14.53 -13.38 -15.75
N THR A 225 -15.09 -14.37 -16.48
CA THR A 225 -15.30 -15.73 -15.96
C THR A 225 -13.96 -16.41 -15.68
N ALA A 226 -12.99 -16.24 -16.55
CA ALA A 226 -11.63 -16.77 -16.36
C ALA A 226 -10.98 -16.18 -15.10
N TYR A 227 -11.07 -14.85 -14.93
CA TYR A 227 -10.55 -14.16 -13.75
C TYR A 227 -11.19 -14.69 -12.46
N ILE A 228 -12.52 -14.71 -12.36
CA ILE A 228 -13.21 -15.22 -11.16
C ILE A 228 -12.85 -16.68 -10.90
N THR A 229 -12.79 -17.50 -11.94
CA THR A 229 -12.40 -18.92 -11.82
C THR A 229 -10.96 -19.05 -11.31
N GLU A 230 -10.06 -18.21 -11.81
CA GLU A 230 -8.68 -18.17 -11.33
C GLU A 230 -8.62 -17.82 -9.84
N GLN A 231 -9.33 -16.75 -9.41
CA GLN A 231 -9.32 -16.35 -8.01
C GLN A 231 -9.89 -17.46 -7.09
N ILE A 232 -10.98 -18.12 -7.48
CA ILE A 232 -11.54 -19.25 -6.71
C ILE A 232 -10.57 -20.43 -6.60
N ARG A 233 -9.70 -20.64 -7.60
CA ARG A 233 -8.71 -21.73 -7.58
C ARG A 233 -7.43 -21.35 -6.88
N ARG A 234 -7.13 -20.05 -6.84
CA ARG A 234 -5.91 -19.52 -6.24
C ARG A 234 -6.04 -19.43 -4.72
N PHE A 235 -7.18 -18.98 -4.25
CA PHE A 235 -7.48 -18.74 -2.85
C PHE A 235 -8.49 -19.76 -2.29
#